data_310d9192af9d7b47842c068cba9cc7ba
#
_entry.id   310d9192af9d7b47842c068cba9cc7ba
#
_cell.length_a   1.000
_cell.length_b   1.000
_cell.length_c   1.000
_cell.angle_alpha   90.00
_cell.angle_beta   90.00
_cell.angle_gamma   90.00
#
_symmetry.space_group_name_H-M   'P 1'
#
loop_
_entity.id
_entity.type
_entity.pdbx_description
1 polymer ?
#
loop_
_entity_poly.entity_id
_entity_poly.type
_entity_poly.pdbx_seq_one_letter_code
_entity_poly.pdbx_strand_id
1 'polypeptide(L)'
;LLGDGSQWGLSFTWIIQDKPEGLAQAYLLTRDFLNGAPSAMVLGDNIFFGHGLPEILSRAHAQPEGGTVFGYHVSDPERYGVAAFDSDGRVTQIIEKPKTPPSSFAITGLYFLDGRAPDIAARIKPSPRGELEIVDVLEHYRAEGSLQVERMGRGFAWLDTGTPGSLLDAGNFVRTLQDRQGMQVGSPDEIA
;
A
#
# COMPACT_ATOMS: atom_id res chain seq x y z
N LEU A 1 -6.71 -14.14 17.61
CA LEU A 1 -6.94 -15.02 16.48
C LEU A 1 -5.61 -15.48 15.85
N LEU A 2 -4.69 -14.55 15.62
CA LEU A 2 -3.40 -14.82 14.95
C LEU A 2 -2.26 -15.21 15.93
N GLY A 3 -2.44 -15.00 17.24
CA GLY A 3 -1.42 -15.32 18.23
C GLY A 3 -0.11 -14.59 17.97
N ASP A 4 1.00 -15.31 18.13
CA ASP A 4 2.36 -14.83 17.85
C ASP A 4 2.87 -15.19 16.46
N GLY A 5 2.07 -15.89 15.64
CA GLY A 5 2.40 -16.30 14.29
C GLY A 5 3.17 -17.61 14.16
N SER A 6 3.63 -18.19 15.29
CA SER A 6 4.50 -19.38 15.28
C SER A 6 3.89 -20.59 14.57
N GLN A 7 2.54 -20.73 14.60
CA GLN A 7 1.81 -21.81 13.91
C GLN A 7 1.94 -21.74 12.37
N TRP A 8 2.37 -20.60 11.82
CA TRP A 8 2.63 -20.43 10.39
C TRP A 8 4.12 -20.19 10.09
N GLY A 9 5.02 -20.41 11.06
CA GLY A 9 6.44 -20.12 10.92
C GLY A 9 6.78 -18.62 10.84
N LEU A 10 5.87 -17.77 11.33
CA LEU A 10 6.01 -16.32 11.38
C LEU A 10 6.25 -15.85 12.81
N SER A 11 6.67 -14.60 12.95
CA SER A 11 6.79 -13.92 14.24
C SER A 11 6.01 -12.61 14.19
N PHE A 12 4.96 -12.48 15.00
CA PHE A 12 4.14 -11.26 15.08
C PHE A 12 4.49 -10.43 16.30
N THR A 13 4.69 -9.14 16.07
CA THR A 13 4.80 -8.11 17.10
C THR A 13 3.59 -7.20 17.01
N TRP A 14 2.87 -7.06 18.11
CA TRP A 14 1.66 -6.22 18.18
C TRP A 14 2.04 -4.85 18.72
N ILE A 15 1.75 -3.81 17.92
CA ILE A 15 2.02 -2.41 18.27
C ILE A 15 0.70 -1.66 18.28
N ILE A 16 0.42 -0.97 19.39
CA ILE A 16 -0.82 -0.22 19.57
C ILE A 16 -0.62 1.21 19.04
N GLN A 17 -1.54 1.66 18.21
CA GLN A 17 -1.67 3.05 17.80
C GLN A 17 -2.78 3.69 18.64
N ASP A 18 -2.43 4.48 19.65
CA ASP A 18 -3.39 5.08 20.58
C ASP A 18 -4.33 6.07 19.91
N LYS A 19 -3.82 6.80 18.91
CA LYS A 19 -4.57 7.77 18.13
C LYS A 19 -4.25 7.62 16.65
N PRO A 20 -5.24 7.63 15.76
CA PRO A 20 -5.04 7.54 14.32
C PRO A 20 -4.56 8.90 13.75
N GLU A 21 -3.27 9.16 13.82
CA GLU A 21 -2.66 10.42 13.37
C GLU A 21 -2.05 10.31 11.96
N GLY A 22 -2.55 9.41 11.16
CA GLY A 22 -2.16 9.21 9.76
C GLY A 22 -1.30 7.96 9.53
N LEU A 23 -1.19 7.56 8.27
CA LEU A 23 -0.52 6.32 7.87
C LEU A 23 0.99 6.33 8.12
N ALA A 24 1.64 7.48 7.94
CA ALA A 24 3.08 7.57 8.17
C ALA A 24 3.46 7.39 9.66
N GLN A 25 2.51 7.56 10.58
CA GLN A 25 2.71 7.28 12.00
C GLN A 25 3.10 5.81 12.24
N ALA A 26 2.65 4.88 11.40
CA ALA A 26 3.02 3.48 11.50
C ALA A 26 4.54 3.29 11.47
N TYR A 27 5.26 4.05 10.64
CA TYR A 27 6.74 4.00 10.59
C TYR A 27 7.39 4.55 11.84
N LEU A 28 6.78 5.53 12.51
CA LEU A 28 7.27 6.05 13.78
C LEU A 28 7.12 5.01 14.90
N LEU A 29 5.97 4.36 14.95
CA LEU A 29 5.65 3.35 15.95
C LEU A 29 6.48 2.07 15.77
N THR A 30 6.81 1.72 14.53
CA THR A 30 7.56 0.50 14.21
C THR A 30 9.07 0.72 14.07
N ARG A 31 9.58 1.91 14.35
CA ARG A 31 11.00 2.27 14.15
C ARG A 31 11.97 1.28 14.78
N ASP A 32 11.77 0.98 16.06
CA ASP A 32 12.65 0.06 16.81
C ASP A 32 12.49 -1.38 16.32
N PHE A 33 11.28 -1.78 15.93
CA PHE A 33 11.02 -3.08 15.33
C PHE A 33 11.73 -3.24 13.97
N LEU A 34 11.68 -2.23 13.12
CA LEU A 34 12.32 -2.24 11.80
C LEU A 34 13.85 -2.16 11.92
N ASN A 35 14.36 -1.45 12.91
CA ASN A 35 15.81 -1.32 13.18
C ASN A 35 16.63 -1.03 11.90
N GLY A 36 16.15 -0.13 11.04
CA GLY A 36 16.82 0.25 9.79
C GLY A 36 16.67 -0.76 8.63
N ALA A 37 15.91 -1.83 8.81
CA ALA A 37 15.63 -2.78 7.73
C ALA A 37 14.58 -2.22 6.75
N PRO A 38 14.63 -2.62 5.45
CA PRO A 38 13.54 -2.35 4.53
C PRO A 38 12.26 -3.07 4.98
N SER A 39 11.12 -2.52 4.58
CA SER A 39 9.82 -3.01 5.01
C SER A 39 8.79 -3.03 3.88
N ALA A 40 7.83 -3.93 3.98
CA ALA A 40 6.59 -3.87 3.26
C ALA A 40 5.46 -3.49 4.23
N MET A 41 4.74 -2.40 3.93
CA MET A 41 3.53 -2.02 4.65
C MET A 41 2.33 -2.30 3.78
N VAL A 42 1.35 -3.01 4.33
CA VAL A 42 0.07 -3.27 3.67
C VAL A 42 -1.07 -2.82 4.56
N LEU A 43 -2.07 -2.16 3.97
CA LEU A 43 -3.28 -1.77 4.67
C LEU A 43 -4.21 -2.97 4.79
N GLY A 44 -4.71 -3.23 6.00
CA GLY A 44 -5.50 -4.41 6.32
C GLY A 44 -6.89 -4.47 5.70
N ASP A 45 -7.34 -3.36 5.11
CA ASP A 45 -8.60 -3.22 4.38
C ASP A 45 -8.44 -3.28 2.85
N ASN A 46 -7.24 -3.60 2.36
CA ASN A 46 -6.96 -3.69 0.93
C ASN A 46 -6.89 -5.15 0.47
N ILE A 47 -7.59 -5.46 -0.61
CA ILE A 47 -7.55 -6.75 -1.29
C ILE A 47 -6.88 -6.57 -2.65
N PHE A 48 -5.86 -7.38 -2.91
CA PHE A 48 -5.18 -7.45 -4.20
C PHE A 48 -5.41 -8.81 -4.83
N PHE A 49 -5.85 -8.84 -6.07
CA PHE A 49 -6.02 -10.06 -6.84
C PHE A 49 -5.59 -9.84 -8.28
N GLY A 50 -4.81 -10.76 -8.83
CA GLY A 50 -4.42 -10.68 -10.23
C GLY A 50 -3.28 -11.63 -10.58
N HIS A 51 -3.25 -12.01 -11.85
CA HIS A 51 -2.16 -12.82 -12.39
C HIS A 51 -0.86 -12.01 -12.40
N GLY A 52 0.23 -12.62 -11.94
CA GLY A 52 1.54 -11.96 -11.87
C GLY A 52 1.76 -11.10 -10.63
N LEU A 53 0.85 -11.18 -9.63
CA LEU A 53 1.04 -10.48 -8.36
C LEU A 53 2.35 -10.88 -7.64
N PRO A 54 2.70 -12.17 -7.49
CA PRO A 54 3.96 -12.58 -6.87
C PRO A 54 5.20 -12.00 -7.57
N GLU A 55 5.17 -11.90 -8.90
CA GLU A 55 6.28 -11.39 -9.71
C GLU A 55 6.50 -9.88 -9.47
N ILE A 56 5.43 -9.09 -9.42
CA ILE A 56 5.57 -7.64 -9.14
C ILE A 56 6.00 -7.39 -7.70
N LEU A 57 5.52 -8.20 -6.74
CA LEU A 57 5.95 -8.12 -5.34
C LEU A 57 7.43 -8.49 -5.19
N SER A 58 7.88 -9.55 -5.88
CA SER A 58 9.27 -9.97 -5.88
C SER A 58 10.20 -8.90 -6.46
N ARG A 59 9.79 -8.21 -7.53
CA ARG A 59 10.55 -7.07 -8.08
C ARG A 59 10.62 -5.91 -7.08
N ALA A 60 9.52 -5.56 -6.43
CA ALA A 60 9.49 -4.52 -5.41
C ALA A 60 10.41 -4.88 -4.22
N HIS A 61 10.36 -6.13 -3.77
CA HIS A 61 11.21 -6.64 -2.68
C HIS A 61 12.70 -6.63 -3.03
N ALA A 62 13.03 -6.86 -4.29
CA ALA A 62 14.42 -6.89 -4.76
C ALA A 62 15.09 -5.50 -4.87
N GLN A 63 14.34 -4.41 -4.66
CA GLN A 63 14.89 -3.06 -4.65
C GLN A 63 15.61 -2.78 -3.32
N PRO A 64 16.94 -2.58 -3.34
CA PRO A 64 17.71 -2.43 -2.09
C PRO A 64 17.53 -1.04 -1.45
N GLU A 65 17.21 -0.02 -2.23
CA GLU A 65 17.12 1.38 -1.81
C GLU A 65 15.92 2.06 -2.47
N GLY A 66 15.39 3.09 -1.79
CA GLY A 66 14.27 3.87 -2.26
C GLY A 66 12.91 3.27 -1.86
N GLY A 67 11.91 3.56 -2.67
CA GLY A 67 10.54 3.09 -2.46
C GLY A 67 9.91 2.56 -3.74
N THR A 68 9.10 1.51 -3.59
CA THR A 68 8.20 1.03 -4.64
C THR A 68 6.78 1.02 -4.11
N VAL A 69 5.87 1.65 -4.84
CA VAL A 69 4.43 1.65 -4.58
C VAL A 69 3.66 1.23 -5.83
N PHE A 70 2.38 0.94 -5.67
CA PHE A 70 1.57 0.39 -6.75
C PHE A 70 0.46 1.37 -7.11
N GLY A 71 0.41 1.73 -8.39
CA GLY A 71 -0.61 2.61 -8.96
C GLY A 71 -1.70 1.81 -9.67
N TYR A 72 -2.95 2.04 -9.30
CA TYR A 72 -4.11 1.41 -9.90
C TYR A 72 -5.04 2.44 -10.53
N HIS A 73 -5.54 2.16 -11.74
CA HIS A 73 -6.43 3.07 -12.45
C HIS A 73 -7.84 2.99 -11.86
N VAL A 74 -8.34 4.11 -11.36
CA VAL A 74 -9.67 4.25 -10.73
C VAL A 74 -10.52 5.30 -11.44
N SER A 75 -11.82 5.25 -11.21
CA SER A 75 -12.79 6.24 -11.72
C SER A 75 -13.01 7.43 -10.78
N ASP A 76 -12.59 7.31 -9.51
CA ASP A 76 -12.80 8.26 -8.42
C ASP A 76 -11.46 8.60 -7.69
N PRO A 77 -10.44 9.09 -8.46
CA PRO A 77 -9.08 9.26 -7.93
C PRO A 77 -8.98 10.28 -6.79
N GLU A 78 -9.92 11.23 -6.67
CA GLU A 78 -9.95 12.24 -5.62
C GLU A 78 -10.07 11.67 -4.19
N ARG A 79 -10.36 10.38 -4.06
CA ARG A 79 -10.47 9.70 -2.76
C ARG A 79 -9.11 9.23 -2.22
N TYR A 80 -8.08 9.21 -3.05
CA TYR A 80 -6.81 8.52 -2.80
C TYR A 80 -5.61 9.46 -2.96
N GLY A 81 -4.44 9.02 -2.58
CA GLY A 81 -3.19 9.57 -3.08
C GLY A 81 -3.08 9.30 -4.58
N VAL A 82 -2.82 10.31 -5.39
CA VAL A 82 -2.82 10.22 -6.86
C VAL A 82 -1.44 10.50 -7.40
N ALA A 83 -0.92 9.60 -8.25
CA ALA A 83 0.35 9.76 -8.95
C ALA A 83 0.15 10.32 -10.35
N ALA A 84 0.96 11.32 -10.73
CA ALA A 84 1.10 11.78 -12.11
C ALA A 84 2.41 11.29 -12.73
N PHE A 85 2.40 11.13 -14.05
CA PHE A 85 3.54 10.61 -14.80
C PHE A 85 3.88 11.49 -15.98
N ASP A 86 5.15 11.51 -16.37
CA ASP A 86 5.61 12.10 -17.63
C ASP A 86 5.43 11.12 -18.80
N SER A 87 5.86 11.56 -19.99
CA SER A 87 5.82 10.74 -21.22
C SER A 87 6.67 9.48 -21.13
N ASP A 88 7.71 9.47 -20.30
CA ASP A 88 8.60 8.33 -20.10
C ASP A 88 8.07 7.36 -19.03
N GLY A 89 6.94 7.70 -18.40
CA GLY A 89 6.31 6.91 -17.35
C GLY A 89 6.92 7.09 -15.96
N ARG A 90 7.76 8.12 -15.78
CA ARG A 90 8.33 8.45 -14.46
C ARG A 90 7.31 9.24 -13.65
N VAL A 91 7.25 8.97 -12.35
CA VAL A 91 6.38 9.71 -11.45
C VAL A 91 6.89 11.14 -11.28
N THR A 92 6.03 12.11 -11.59
CA THR A 92 6.34 13.54 -11.50
C THR A 92 5.77 14.20 -10.26
N GLN A 93 4.69 13.64 -9.71
CA GLN A 93 3.98 14.19 -8.57
C GLN A 93 3.14 13.11 -7.89
N ILE A 94 2.98 13.23 -6.57
CA ILE A 94 1.98 12.48 -5.80
C ILE A 94 1.23 13.48 -4.92
N ILE A 95 -0.09 13.43 -4.95
CA ILE A 95 -0.94 14.37 -4.17
C ILE A 95 -1.98 13.57 -3.39
N GLU A 96 -2.10 13.82 -2.11
CA GLU A 96 -3.14 13.24 -1.27
C GLU A 96 -4.49 13.87 -1.53
N LYS A 97 -5.47 13.06 -1.89
CA LYS A 97 -6.89 13.42 -2.08
C LYS A 97 -7.11 14.76 -2.80
N PRO A 98 -6.56 14.92 -4.01
CA PRO A 98 -6.61 16.19 -4.71
C PRO A 98 -8.04 16.51 -5.16
N LYS A 99 -8.49 17.76 -4.99
CA LYS A 99 -9.78 18.23 -5.53
C LYS A 99 -9.85 18.16 -7.05
N THR A 100 -8.70 18.31 -7.71
CA THR A 100 -8.55 18.14 -9.15
C THR A 100 -7.41 17.17 -9.38
N PRO A 101 -7.71 15.88 -9.57
CA PRO A 101 -6.69 14.85 -9.73
C PRO A 101 -5.87 15.05 -11.02
N PRO A 102 -4.54 14.97 -10.97
CA PRO A 102 -3.69 15.11 -12.14
C PRO A 102 -3.71 13.89 -13.05
N SER A 103 -4.21 12.76 -12.55
CA SER A 103 -4.36 11.50 -13.28
C SER A 103 -5.45 10.64 -12.64
N SER A 104 -5.73 9.48 -13.23
CA SER A 104 -6.60 8.45 -12.64
C SER A 104 -5.84 7.32 -11.92
N PHE A 105 -4.55 7.49 -11.65
CA PHE A 105 -3.77 6.46 -10.96
C PHE A 105 -3.72 6.72 -9.46
N ALA A 106 -4.54 5.99 -8.70
CA ALA A 106 -4.51 5.96 -7.25
C ALA A 106 -3.30 5.14 -6.76
N ILE A 107 -2.62 5.61 -5.72
CA ILE A 107 -1.65 4.82 -4.97
C ILE A 107 -2.41 3.87 -4.06
N THR A 108 -2.15 2.59 -4.21
CA THR A 108 -2.79 1.54 -3.41
C THR A 108 -2.21 1.46 -1.99
N GLY A 109 -2.85 0.68 -1.12
CA GLY A 109 -2.38 0.47 0.25
C GLY A 109 -1.26 -0.55 0.39
N LEU A 110 -0.28 -0.54 -0.51
CA LEU A 110 0.88 -1.43 -0.49
C LEU A 110 2.17 -0.65 -0.81
N TYR A 111 3.11 -0.68 0.13
CA TYR A 111 4.31 0.14 0.10
C TYR A 111 5.54 -0.72 0.43
N PHE A 112 6.56 -0.69 -0.41
CA PHE A 112 7.88 -1.25 -0.14
C PHE A 112 8.84 -0.09 0.01
N LEU A 113 9.37 0.15 1.20
CA LEU A 113 10.26 1.26 1.48
C LEU A 113 11.53 0.75 2.15
N ASP A 114 12.65 1.41 1.85
CA ASP A 114 13.92 1.11 2.49
C ASP A 114 13.95 1.52 3.97
N GLY A 115 15.05 1.20 4.67
CA GLY A 115 15.19 1.43 6.10
C GLY A 115 15.16 2.90 6.54
N ARG A 116 15.12 3.87 5.60
CA ARG A 116 15.04 5.31 5.90
C ARG A 116 13.60 5.79 6.17
N ALA A 117 12.59 4.99 5.85
CA ALA A 117 11.18 5.38 5.97
C ALA A 117 10.83 5.93 7.37
N PRO A 118 11.25 5.36 8.51
CA PRO A 118 10.99 5.93 9.84
C PRO A 118 11.63 7.30 10.06
N ASP A 119 12.84 7.53 9.53
CA ASP A 119 13.53 8.81 9.65
C ASP A 119 12.91 9.89 8.77
N ILE A 120 12.41 9.52 7.60
CA ILE A 120 11.66 10.42 6.72
C ILE A 120 10.33 10.77 7.38
N ALA A 121 9.58 9.77 7.89
CA ALA A 121 8.32 9.97 8.60
C ALA A 121 8.46 10.90 9.81
N ALA A 122 9.60 10.89 10.50
CA ALA A 122 9.87 11.77 11.63
C ALA A 122 10.07 13.26 11.25
N ARG A 123 10.26 13.56 9.97
CA ARG A 123 10.51 14.91 9.46
C ARG A 123 9.31 15.57 8.80
N ILE A 124 8.30 14.77 8.41
CA ILE A 124 7.08 15.30 7.81
C ILE A 124 6.24 16.05 8.84
N LYS A 125 5.37 16.91 8.37
CA LYS A 125 4.46 17.68 9.22
C LYS A 125 3.03 17.21 9.00
N PRO A 126 2.18 17.28 10.04
CA PRO A 126 0.77 16.99 9.86
C PRO A 126 0.15 17.87 8.75
N SER A 127 -0.67 17.24 7.92
CA SER A 127 -1.46 17.92 6.89
C SER A 127 -2.51 18.85 7.51
N PRO A 128 -3.24 19.66 6.72
CA PRO A 128 -4.39 20.43 7.21
C PRO A 128 -5.48 19.59 7.86
N ARG A 129 -5.49 18.27 7.63
CA ARG A 129 -6.38 17.30 8.29
C ARG A 129 -5.87 16.85 9.66
N GLY A 130 -4.65 17.24 10.04
CA GLY A 130 -3.98 16.82 11.28
C GLY A 130 -3.32 15.45 11.17
N GLU A 131 -3.16 14.89 9.98
CA GLU A 131 -2.61 13.56 9.72
C GLU A 131 -1.18 13.62 9.16
N LEU A 132 -0.33 12.68 9.57
CA LEU A 132 0.97 12.41 8.95
C LEU A 132 0.72 11.55 7.71
N GLU A 133 0.71 12.21 6.55
CA GLU A 133 0.36 11.57 5.29
C GLU A 133 1.49 10.69 4.77
N ILE A 134 1.16 9.48 4.34
CA ILE A 134 2.13 8.61 3.68
C ILE A 134 2.64 9.22 2.38
N VAL A 135 1.81 9.99 1.68
CA VAL A 135 2.16 10.70 0.44
C VAL A 135 3.35 11.64 0.66
N ASP A 136 3.48 12.28 1.81
CA ASP A 136 4.62 13.17 2.10
C ASP A 136 5.93 12.36 2.23
N VAL A 137 5.87 11.14 2.77
CA VAL A 137 7.01 10.21 2.78
C VAL A 137 7.37 9.82 1.35
N LEU A 138 6.39 9.50 0.52
CA LEU A 138 6.60 9.13 -0.88
C LEU A 138 7.16 10.28 -1.71
N GLU A 139 6.69 11.52 -1.47
CA GLU A 139 7.22 12.72 -2.11
C GLU A 139 8.70 12.95 -1.81
N HIS A 140 9.15 12.57 -0.61
CA HIS A 140 10.58 12.62 -0.28
C HIS A 140 11.39 11.69 -1.20
N TYR A 141 10.97 10.43 -1.34
CA TYR A 141 11.62 9.46 -2.24
C TYR A 141 11.51 9.89 -3.70
N ARG A 142 10.37 10.46 -4.12
CA ARG A 142 10.21 11.00 -5.47
C ARG A 142 11.19 12.15 -5.76
N ALA A 143 11.31 13.10 -4.82
CA ALA A 143 12.20 14.25 -4.96
C ALA A 143 13.69 13.85 -5.09
N GLU A 144 14.07 12.74 -4.45
CA GLU A 144 15.39 12.14 -4.58
C GLU A 144 15.57 11.30 -5.85
N GLY A 145 14.49 11.05 -6.62
CA GLY A 145 14.51 10.18 -7.79
C GLY A 145 14.59 8.68 -7.46
N SER A 146 14.28 8.30 -6.22
CA SER A 146 14.36 6.93 -5.69
C SER A 146 12.99 6.27 -5.48
N LEU A 147 11.88 6.89 -5.96
CA LEU A 147 10.55 6.31 -5.92
C LEU A 147 10.19 5.66 -7.27
N GLN A 148 9.74 4.42 -7.21
CA GLN A 148 9.14 3.71 -8.33
C GLN A 148 7.64 3.53 -8.10
N VAL A 149 6.85 3.68 -9.17
CA VAL A 149 5.41 3.39 -9.17
C VAL A 149 5.14 2.30 -10.21
N GLU A 150 4.90 1.08 -9.71
CA GLU A 150 4.46 -0.05 -10.53
C GLU A 150 2.99 0.12 -10.90
N ARG A 151 2.69 0.25 -12.19
CA ARG A 151 1.31 0.39 -12.66
C ARG A 151 0.65 -0.96 -12.82
N MET A 152 -0.36 -1.23 -12.01
CA MET A 152 -1.16 -2.44 -12.09
C MET A 152 -2.10 -2.35 -13.30
N GLY A 153 -1.99 -3.31 -14.20
CA GLY A 153 -2.80 -3.37 -15.43
C GLY A 153 -4.21 -3.91 -15.21
N ARG A 154 -4.97 -4.05 -16.30
CA ARG A 154 -6.37 -4.55 -16.28
C ARG A 154 -6.54 -5.98 -15.75
N GLY A 155 -5.46 -6.75 -15.68
CA GLY A 155 -5.48 -8.11 -15.10
C GLY A 155 -5.52 -8.14 -13.58
N PHE A 156 -5.46 -6.97 -12.94
CA PHE A 156 -5.52 -6.84 -11.48
C PHE A 156 -6.86 -6.28 -11.02
N ALA A 157 -7.29 -6.71 -9.85
CA ALA A 157 -8.31 -6.05 -9.05
C ALA A 157 -7.65 -5.55 -7.75
N TRP A 158 -7.87 -4.28 -7.45
CA TRP A 158 -7.60 -3.69 -6.16
C TRP A 158 -8.90 -3.18 -5.57
N LEU A 159 -9.20 -3.61 -4.36
CA LEU A 159 -10.42 -3.28 -3.64
C LEU A 159 -10.03 -2.68 -2.29
N ASP A 160 -10.49 -1.47 -2.05
CA ASP A 160 -10.44 -0.79 -0.77
C ASP A 160 -11.76 -1.05 -0.04
N THR A 161 -11.71 -1.73 1.10
CA THR A 161 -12.92 -2.13 1.86
C THR A 161 -13.28 -1.15 2.97
N GLY A 162 -12.79 0.08 2.91
CA GLY A 162 -12.95 1.10 3.95
C GLY A 162 -14.37 1.66 4.11
N THR A 163 -15.33 1.31 3.26
CA THR A 163 -16.75 1.69 3.39
C THR A 163 -17.66 0.47 3.35
N PRO A 164 -18.89 0.54 3.93
CA PRO A 164 -19.83 -0.58 3.84
C PRO A 164 -20.15 -1.02 2.41
N GLY A 165 -20.23 -0.07 1.47
CA GLY A 165 -20.48 -0.37 0.05
C GLY A 165 -19.29 -1.10 -0.58
N SER A 166 -18.06 -0.57 -0.42
CA SER A 166 -16.86 -1.20 -0.98
C SER A 166 -16.55 -2.56 -0.34
N LEU A 167 -16.88 -2.76 0.94
CA LEU A 167 -16.77 -4.07 1.59
C LEU A 167 -17.74 -5.09 0.97
N LEU A 168 -18.98 -4.68 0.67
CA LEU A 168 -19.95 -5.54 -0.01
C LEU A 168 -19.49 -5.89 -1.43
N ASP A 169 -18.96 -4.92 -2.18
CA ASP A 169 -18.42 -5.14 -3.52
C ASP A 169 -17.24 -6.11 -3.50
N ALA A 170 -16.34 -5.97 -2.53
CA ALA A 170 -15.24 -6.91 -2.33
C ALA A 170 -15.72 -8.33 -1.99
N GLY A 171 -16.72 -8.47 -1.12
CA GLY A 171 -17.35 -9.74 -0.81
C GLY A 171 -18.00 -10.40 -2.05
N ASN A 172 -18.69 -9.63 -2.88
CA ASN A 172 -19.27 -10.11 -4.13
C ASN A 172 -18.20 -10.53 -5.16
N PHE A 173 -17.11 -9.79 -5.23
CA PHE A 173 -15.95 -10.12 -6.09
C PHE A 173 -15.34 -11.47 -5.68
N VAL A 174 -15.01 -11.63 -4.39
CA VAL A 174 -14.44 -12.88 -3.84
C VAL A 174 -15.38 -14.04 -4.09
N ARG A 175 -16.68 -13.88 -3.75
CA ARG A 175 -17.69 -14.93 -3.99
C ARG A 175 -17.73 -15.33 -5.47
N THR A 176 -17.72 -14.37 -6.39
CA THR A 176 -17.78 -14.67 -7.83
C THR A 176 -16.59 -15.49 -8.29
N LEU A 177 -15.40 -15.16 -7.79
CA LEU A 177 -14.19 -15.94 -8.10
C LEU A 177 -14.29 -17.38 -7.55
N GLN A 178 -14.66 -17.51 -6.28
CA GLN A 178 -14.78 -18.82 -5.63
C GLN A 178 -15.84 -19.70 -6.30
N ASP A 179 -17.02 -19.15 -6.59
CA ASP A 179 -18.11 -19.88 -7.26
C ASP A 179 -17.72 -20.33 -8.68
N ARG A 180 -16.91 -19.56 -9.39
CA ARG A 180 -16.51 -19.86 -10.77
C ARG A 180 -15.28 -20.73 -10.89
N GLN A 181 -14.30 -20.56 -10.00
CA GLN A 181 -13.02 -21.27 -10.07
C GLN A 181 -12.97 -22.49 -9.15
N GLY A 182 -13.87 -22.59 -8.16
CA GLY A 182 -13.85 -23.66 -7.17
C GLY A 182 -12.67 -23.59 -6.19
N MET A 183 -12.00 -22.43 -6.12
CA MET A 183 -10.87 -22.18 -5.22
C MET A 183 -11.22 -21.06 -4.24
N GLN A 184 -10.67 -21.13 -3.03
CA GLN A 184 -10.84 -20.07 -2.03
C GLN A 184 -9.81 -18.97 -2.24
N VAL A 185 -10.25 -17.72 -2.13
CA VAL A 185 -9.37 -16.56 -2.26
C VAL A 185 -8.85 -16.17 -0.87
N GLY A 186 -7.52 -16.15 -0.73
CA GLY A 186 -6.86 -15.75 0.52
C GLY A 186 -7.06 -16.75 1.67
N SER A 187 -7.37 -18.00 1.35
CA SER A 187 -7.47 -19.05 2.35
C SER A 187 -6.08 -19.41 2.87
N PRO A 188 -5.87 -19.46 4.20
CA PRO A 188 -4.60 -19.93 4.77
C PRO A 188 -4.23 -21.35 4.31
N ASP A 189 -5.22 -22.21 4.08
CA ASP A 189 -5.00 -23.59 3.62
C ASP A 189 -4.49 -23.68 2.18
N GLU A 190 -4.74 -22.65 1.35
CA GLU A 190 -4.22 -22.59 -0.03
C GLU A 190 -2.86 -21.90 -0.12
N ILE A 191 -2.52 -21.06 0.86
CA ILE A 191 -1.28 -20.28 0.87
C ILE A 191 -0.15 -21.04 1.55
N ALA A 192 -0.46 -21.89 2.50
CA ALA A 192 0.49 -22.75 3.23
C ALA A 192 0.90 -23.97 2.41
#